data_96f53cfc688f4e2649d4dafffc3f8323
#
_entry.id   96f53cfc688f4e2649d4dafffc3f8323
#
_cell.length_a   1.000
_cell.length_b   1.000
_cell.length_c   1.000
_cell.angle_alpha   90.00
_cell.angle_beta   90.00
_cell.angle_gamma   90.00
#
_symmetry.space_group_name_H-M   'P 1'
#
loop_
_entity.id
_entity.type
_entity.pdbx_description
1 polymer ?
#
loop_
_entity_poly.entity_id
_entity_poly.type
_entity_poly.pdbx_seq_one_letter_code
_entity_poly.pdbx_strand_id
1 'polypeptide(L)'
;MEIFKIIAIAIIGAFCYFFLNSTKSEIAPLVLLATGIVLVIEVANYLIITINFFKEFAYLQGVSGSLITIVLKVMAISYVLEFATSLCQDLNVKSIETKLVFCGKLIIFVISLPIYKELFSVITSFISWKSFLY
;
A
#
# COMPACT_ATOMS: atom_id res chain seq x y z
N MET A 1 8.91 12.22 -18.30
CA MET A 1 8.01 12.01 -19.45
C MET A 1 6.78 11.21 -19.06
N GLU A 2 6.96 10.12 -18.34
CA GLU A 2 5.82 9.32 -17.91
C GLU A 2 4.95 10.00 -16.87
N ILE A 3 5.53 10.91 -16.07
CA ILE A 3 4.75 11.67 -15.10
C ILE A 3 3.72 12.58 -15.80
N PHE A 4 4.08 13.14 -16.96
CA PHE A 4 3.14 13.95 -17.73
C PHE A 4 2.00 13.12 -18.28
N LYS A 5 2.27 11.88 -18.68
CA LYS A 5 1.25 10.94 -19.13
C LYS A 5 0.27 10.63 -18.00
N ILE A 6 0.79 10.37 -16.82
CA ILE A 6 -0.03 10.07 -15.63
C ILE A 6 -0.89 11.28 -15.27
N ILE A 7 -0.31 12.47 -15.27
CA ILE A 7 -1.02 13.71 -14.99
C ILE A 7 -2.12 13.95 -16.03
N ALA A 8 -1.81 13.71 -17.31
CA ALA A 8 -2.79 13.88 -18.39
C ALA A 8 -3.97 12.92 -18.21
N ILE A 9 -3.71 11.66 -17.90
CA ILE A 9 -4.76 10.67 -17.64
C ILE A 9 -5.63 11.09 -16.46
N ALA A 10 -5.00 11.57 -15.39
CA ALA A 10 -5.72 12.03 -14.20
C ALA A 10 -6.62 13.22 -14.52
N ILE A 11 -6.12 14.19 -15.27
CA ILE A 11 -6.88 15.38 -15.64
C ILE A 11 -8.05 15.02 -16.55
N ILE A 12 -7.81 14.15 -17.54
CA ILE A 12 -8.87 13.70 -18.45
C ILE A 12 -9.95 12.96 -17.67
N GLY A 13 -9.55 12.07 -16.75
CA GLY A 13 -10.48 11.35 -15.90
C GLY A 13 -11.31 12.29 -15.03
N ALA A 14 -10.68 13.32 -14.47
CA ALA A 14 -11.35 14.30 -13.63
C ALA A 14 -12.40 15.10 -14.43
N PHE A 15 -12.04 15.53 -15.64
CA PHE A 15 -12.98 16.23 -16.50
C PHE A 15 -14.15 15.35 -16.92
N CYS A 16 -13.86 14.09 -17.27
CA CYS A 16 -14.92 13.14 -17.64
C CYS A 16 -15.86 12.90 -16.46
N TYR A 17 -15.32 12.75 -15.26
CA TYR A 17 -16.13 12.60 -14.06
C TYR A 17 -17.01 13.83 -13.83
N PHE A 18 -16.42 14.99 -13.92
CA PHE A 18 -17.15 16.24 -13.67
C PHE A 18 -18.28 16.43 -14.68
N PHE A 19 -18.01 16.13 -15.96
CA PHE A 19 -19.00 16.22 -17.01
C PHE A 19 -20.14 15.23 -16.80
N LEU A 20 -19.80 13.96 -16.52
CA LEU A 20 -20.82 12.92 -16.31
C LEU A 20 -21.60 13.12 -15.03
N ASN A 21 -20.98 13.68 -14.00
CA ASN A 21 -21.68 13.96 -12.75
C ASN A 21 -22.79 15.00 -12.93
N SER A 22 -22.62 15.92 -13.88
CA SER A 22 -23.65 16.93 -14.18
C SER A 22 -24.76 16.40 -15.08
N THR A 23 -24.48 15.40 -15.93
CA THR A 23 -25.45 14.87 -16.88
C THR A 23 -26.01 13.50 -16.49
N LYS A 24 -25.14 12.57 -16.07
CA LYS A 24 -25.53 11.21 -15.68
C LYS A 24 -24.78 10.81 -14.42
N SER A 25 -25.29 11.20 -13.27
CA SER A 25 -24.64 10.96 -11.99
C SER A 25 -24.50 9.48 -11.65
N GLU A 26 -25.29 8.61 -12.25
CA GLU A 26 -25.21 7.17 -12.00
C GLU A 26 -23.94 6.55 -12.58
N ILE A 27 -23.42 7.10 -13.67
CA ILE A 27 -22.25 6.57 -14.37
C ILE A 27 -20.96 7.21 -13.85
N ALA A 28 -21.04 8.38 -13.25
CA ALA A 28 -19.88 9.13 -12.77
C ALA A 28 -18.96 8.33 -11.85
N PRO A 29 -19.45 7.55 -10.86
CA PRO A 29 -18.57 6.73 -10.02
C PRO A 29 -17.77 5.69 -10.79
N LEU A 30 -18.32 5.18 -11.90
CA LEU A 30 -17.62 4.21 -12.75
C LEU A 30 -16.40 4.84 -13.41
N VAL A 31 -16.49 6.12 -13.77
CA VAL A 31 -15.36 6.86 -14.36
C VAL A 31 -14.24 7.03 -13.33
N LEU A 32 -14.59 7.31 -12.07
CA LEU A 32 -13.60 7.40 -10.99
C LEU A 32 -12.86 6.08 -10.83
N LEU A 33 -13.61 4.98 -10.80
CA LEU A 33 -13.03 3.65 -10.63
C LEU A 33 -12.12 3.31 -11.82
N ALA A 34 -12.59 3.54 -13.04
CA ALA A 34 -11.84 3.25 -14.25
C ALA A 34 -10.54 4.08 -14.30
N THR A 35 -10.61 5.35 -13.99
CA THR A 35 -9.44 6.23 -13.96
C THR A 35 -8.43 5.76 -12.92
N GLY A 36 -8.89 5.40 -11.73
CA GLY A 36 -8.05 4.88 -10.67
C GLY A 36 -7.33 3.61 -11.09
N ILE A 37 -8.03 2.68 -11.74
CA ILE A 37 -7.45 1.43 -12.20
C ILE A 37 -6.37 1.69 -13.25
N VAL A 38 -6.64 2.58 -14.22
CA VAL A 38 -5.66 2.93 -15.25
C VAL A 38 -4.41 3.55 -14.62
N LEU A 39 -4.58 4.43 -13.65
CA LEU A 39 -3.44 5.05 -12.96
C LEU A 39 -2.61 4.02 -12.21
N VAL A 40 -3.25 3.07 -11.53
CA VAL A 40 -2.54 2.00 -10.82
C VAL A 40 -1.75 1.13 -11.80
N ILE A 41 -2.34 0.78 -12.94
CA ILE A 41 -1.65 -0.01 -13.96
C ILE A 41 -0.40 0.72 -14.47
N GLU A 42 -0.52 2.02 -14.71
CA GLU A 42 0.61 2.82 -15.20
C GLU A 42 1.77 2.89 -14.19
N VAL A 43 1.46 2.87 -12.89
CA VAL A 43 2.48 2.96 -11.83
C VAL A 43 3.00 1.59 -11.42
N ALA A 44 2.37 0.50 -11.85
CA ALA A 44 2.73 -0.85 -11.41
C ALA A 44 4.19 -1.20 -11.74
N ASN A 45 4.69 -0.77 -12.91
CA ASN A 45 6.08 -1.02 -13.30
C ASN A 45 7.06 -0.36 -12.35
N TYR A 46 6.76 0.85 -11.88
CA TYR A 46 7.60 1.55 -10.91
C TYR A 46 7.62 0.83 -9.57
N LEU A 47 6.49 0.25 -9.20
CA LEU A 47 6.38 -0.54 -7.99
C LEU A 47 7.30 -1.76 -8.05
N ILE A 48 7.31 -2.46 -9.18
CA ILE A 48 8.18 -3.63 -9.40
C ILE A 48 9.65 -3.23 -9.31
N ILE A 49 10.03 -2.11 -9.92
CA ILE A 49 11.40 -1.59 -9.86
C ILE A 49 11.78 -1.29 -8.42
N THR A 50 10.90 -0.67 -7.66
CA THR A 50 11.12 -0.34 -6.25
C THR A 50 11.31 -1.61 -5.42
N ILE A 51 10.48 -2.62 -5.63
CA ILE A 51 10.58 -3.90 -4.91
C ILE A 51 11.91 -4.57 -5.19
N ASN A 52 12.33 -4.60 -6.46
CA ASN A 52 13.60 -5.21 -6.84
C ASN A 52 14.79 -4.47 -6.24
N PHE A 53 14.72 -3.15 -6.19
CA PHE A 53 15.75 -2.33 -5.55
C PHE A 53 15.90 -2.69 -4.07
N PHE A 54 14.80 -2.79 -3.34
CA PHE A 54 14.84 -3.15 -1.93
C PHE A 54 15.37 -4.56 -1.71
N LYS A 55 15.04 -5.51 -2.60
CA LYS A 55 15.54 -6.87 -2.50
C LYS A 55 17.07 -6.90 -2.68
N GLU A 56 17.59 -6.18 -3.65
CA GLU A 56 19.04 -6.09 -3.87
C GLU A 56 19.73 -5.42 -2.69
N PHE A 57 19.17 -4.32 -2.20
CA PHE A 57 19.71 -3.62 -1.05
C PHE A 57 19.78 -4.53 0.18
N ALA A 58 18.71 -5.27 0.43
CA ALA A 58 18.63 -6.20 1.55
C ALA A 58 19.67 -7.31 1.43
N TYR A 59 19.86 -7.84 0.22
CA TYR A 59 20.84 -8.89 -0.03
C TYR A 59 22.26 -8.38 0.27
N LEU A 60 22.58 -7.16 -0.17
CA LEU A 60 23.91 -6.55 0.06
C LEU A 60 24.16 -6.28 1.54
N GLN A 61 23.13 -5.94 2.30
CA GLN A 61 23.26 -5.64 3.72
C GLN A 61 23.16 -6.89 4.61
N GLY A 62 22.95 -8.07 4.02
CA GLY A 62 22.82 -9.30 4.79
C GLY A 62 21.55 -9.40 5.61
N VAL A 63 20.53 -8.63 5.26
CA VAL A 63 19.24 -8.68 5.94
C VAL A 63 18.49 -9.95 5.53
N SER A 64 17.78 -10.55 6.49
CA SER A 64 16.98 -11.76 6.22
C SER A 64 15.97 -11.51 5.11
N GLY A 65 15.93 -12.42 4.14
CA GLY A 65 14.97 -12.35 3.04
C GLY A 65 13.51 -12.40 3.51
N SER A 66 13.26 -13.10 4.61
CA SER A 66 11.91 -13.18 5.17
C SER A 66 11.44 -11.84 5.73
N LEU A 67 12.33 -11.07 6.37
CA LEU A 67 12.00 -9.74 6.88
C LEU A 67 11.64 -8.78 5.73
N ILE A 68 12.44 -8.81 4.67
CA ILE A 68 12.20 -7.95 3.52
C ILE A 68 10.86 -8.31 2.86
N THR A 69 10.57 -9.60 2.74
CA THR A 69 9.28 -10.05 2.19
C THR A 69 8.11 -9.52 3.01
N ILE A 70 8.22 -9.56 4.34
CA ILE A 70 7.17 -9.06 5.23
C ILE A 70 6.99 -7.56 5.07
N VAL A 71 8.09 -6.80 5.04
CA VAL A 71 8.04 -5.35 4.85
C VAL A 71 7.37 -4.99 3.52
N LEU A 72 7.74 -5.70 2.44
CA LEU A 72 7.15 -5.47 1.13
C LEU A 72 5.66 -5.80 1.11
N LYS A 73 5.25 -6.88 1.78
CA LYS A 73 3.82 -7.22 1.90
C LYS A 73 3.05 -6.15 2.65
N VAL A 74 3.59 -5.65 3.75
CA VAL A 74 2.95 -4.58 4.52
C VAL A 74 2.79 -3.32 3.67
N MET A 75 3.84 -2.96 2.93
CA MET A 75 3.78 -1.80 2.04
C MET A 75 2.70 -1.97 0.97
N ALA A 76 2.68 -3.13 0.32
CA ALA A 76 1.70 -3.40 -0.74
C ALA A 76 0.27 -3.34 -0.21
N ILE A 77 0.03 -3.95 0.94
CA ILE A 77 -1.30 -3.94 1.58
C ILE A 77 -1.69 -2.52 1.97
N SER A 78 -0.75 -1.74 2.49
CA SER A 78 -1.00 -0.34 2.85
C SER A 78 -1.44 0.49 1.64
N TYR A 79 -0.77 0.32 0.50
CA TYR A 79 -1.14 1.04 -0.71
C TYR A 79 -2.50 0.61 -1.25
N VAL A 80 -2.77 -0.70 -1.26
CA VAL A 80 -4.07 -1.21 -1.69
C VAL A 80 -5.18 -0.71 -0.77
N LEU A 81 -4.92 -0.73 0.53
CA LEU A 81 -5.88 -0.27 1.53
C LEU A 81 -6.17 1.23 1.36
N GLU A 82 -5.13 2.03 1.15
CA GLU A 82 -5.28 3.46 0.92
C GLU A 82 -6.11 3.74 -0.33
N PHE A 83 -5.85 3.01 -1.42
CA PHE A 83 -6.61 3.13 -2.65
C PHE A 83 -8.08 2.77 -2.42
N ALA A 84 -8.33 1.64 -1.76
CA ALA A 84 -9.70 1.18 -1.48
C ALA A 84 -10.45 2.15 -0.56
N THR A 85 -9.75 2.69 0.44
CA THR A 85 -10.33 3.67 1.37
C THR A 85 -10.70 4.95 0.62
N SER A 86 -9.83 5.41 -0.27
CA SER A 86 -10.10 6.58 -1.10
C SER A 86 -11.31 6.38 -2.00
N LEU A 87 -11.48 5.18 -2.57
CA LEU A 87 -12.67 4.85 -3.36
C LEU A 87 -13.93 4.91 -2.51
N CYS A 88 -13.88 4.39 -1.29
CA CYS A 88 -15.01 4.45 -0.38
C CYS A 88 -15.39 5.89 -0.04
N GLN A 89 -14.40 6.76 0.17
CA GLN A 89 -14.64 8.18 0.40
C GLN A 89 -15.30 8.84 -0.80
N ASP A 90 -14.83 8.52 -2.01
CA ASP A 90 -15.37 9.08 -3.24
C ASP A 90 -16.83 8.65 -3.46
N LEU A 91 -17.16 7.43 -3.05
CA LEU A 91 -18.53 6.89 -3.16
C LEU A 91 -19.42 7.27 -1.98
N ASN A 92 -18.88 7.96 -0.99
CA ASN A 92 -19.60 8.37 0.23
C ASN A 92 -20.16 7.21 1.05
N VAL A 93 -19.43 6.07 1.06
CA VAL A 93 -19.81 4.90 1.85
C VAL A 93 -18.92 4.80 3.10
N LYS A 94 -19.12 5.73 4.02
CA LYS A 94 -18.28 5.86 5.21
C LYS A 94 -18.30 4.62 6.10
N SER A 95 -19.44 3.95 6.18
CA SER A 95 -19.56 2.73 6.99
C SER A 95 -18.62 1.64 6.51
N ILE A 96 -18.54 1.43 5.19
CA ILE A 96 -17.64 0.45 4.59
C ILE A 96 -16.18 0.88 4.76
N GLU A 97 -15.92 2.17 4.59
CA GLU A 97 -14.58 2.73 4.77
C GLU A 97 -14.02 2.43 6.16
N THR A 98 -14.81 2.69 7.20
CA THR A 98 -14.40 2.47 8.60
C THR A 98 -14.07 1.00 8.84
N LYS A 99 -14.91 0.09 8.35
CA LYS A 99 -14.70 -1.35 8.49
C LYS A 99 -13.48 -1.82 7.72
N LEU A 100 -13.28 -1.28 6.52
CA LEU A 100 -12.13 -1.59 5.68
C LEU A 100 -10.82 -1.20 6.34
N VAL A 101 -10.77 -0.02 6.95
CA VAL A 101 -9.59 0.45 7.68
C VAL A 101 -9.30 -0.47 8.87
N PHE A 102 -10.33 -0.87 9.59
CA PHE A 102 -10.18 -1.79 10.73
C PHE A 102 -9.62 -3.14 10.28
N CYS A 103 -10.19 -3.71 9.21
CA CYS A 103 -9.72 -4.98 8.66
C CYS A 103 -8.27 -4.88 8.19
N GLY A 104 -7.94 -3.79 7.50
CA GLY A 104 -6.59 -3.56 7.02
C GLY A 104 -5.57 -3.48 8.14
N LYS A 105 -5.89 -2.78 9.20
CA LYS A 105 -5.02 -2.66 10.38
C LYS A 105 -4.78 -4.02 11.02
N LEU A 106 -5.80 -4.86 11.12
CA LEU A 106 -5.66 -6.20 11.67
C LEU A 106 -4.78 -7.09 10.79
N ILE A 107 -4.98 -7.02 9.47
CA ILE A 107 -4.17 -7.80 8.52
C ILE A 107 -2.71 -7.39 8.62
N ILE A 108 -2.43 -6.10 8.65
CA ILE A 108 -1.07 -5.58 8.78
C ILE A 108 -0.45 -6.04 10.10
N PHE A 109 -1.20 -5.99 11.18
CA PHE A 109 -0.74 -6.45 12.49
C PHE A 109 -0.34 -7.93 12.44
N VAL A 110 -1.22 -8.78 11.88
CA VAL A 110 -0.96 -10.22 11.80
C VAL A 110 0.28 -10.50 10.95
N ILE A 111 0.43 -9.83 9.81
CA ILE A 111 1.59 -10.02 8.94
C ILE A 111 2.87 -9.54 9.62
N SER A 112 2.77 -8.53 10.48
CA SER A 112 3.91 -7.99 11.22
C SER A 112 4.33 -8.82 12.43
N LEU A 113 3.52 -9.82 12.84
CA LEU A 113 3.86 -10.65 14.00
C LEU A 113 5.24 -11.31 13.94
N PRO A 114 5.68 -11.87 12.80
CA PRO A 114 7.04 -12.41 12.72
C PRO A 114 8.13 -11.39 13.00
N ILE A 115 7.91 -10.12 12.62
CA ILE A 115 8.87 -9.04 12.90
C ILE A 115 8.97 -8.83 14.41
N TYR A 116 7.84 -8.79 15.10
CA TYR A 116 7.81 -8.66 16.56
C TYR A 116 8.52 -9.83 17.23
N LYS A 117 8.32 -11.05 16.72
CA LYS A 117 8.98 -12.25 17.25
C LYS A 117 10.49 -12.13 17.11
N GLU A 118 11.01 -11.69 15.98
CA GLU A 118 12.44 -11.50 15.79
C GLU A 118 12.98 -10.39 16.68
N LEU A 119 12.23 -9.31 16.85
CA LEU A 119 12.59 -8.22 17.73
C LEU A 119 12.71 -8.70 19.16
N PHE A 120 11.74 -9.49 19.64
CA PHE A 120 11.79 -10.11 20.98
C PHE A 120 12.99 -11.03 21.13
N SER A 121 13.31 -11.80 20.09
CA SER A 121 14.47 -12.68 20.08
C SER A 121 15.76 -11.87 20.27
N VAL A 122 15.90 -10.76 19.56
CA VAL A 122 17.06 -9.87 19.66
C VAL A 122 17.14 -9.27 21.06
N ILE A 123 16.02 -8.80 21.61
CA ILE A 123 15.97 -8.21 22.96
C ILE A 123 16.35 -9.26 24.01
N THR A 124 15.81 -10.46 23.88
CA THR A 124 16.11 -11.57 24.81
C THR A 124 17.58 -11.93 24.77
N SER A 125 18.16 -12.01 23.56
CA SER A 125 19.60 -12.27 23.41
C SER A 125 20.43 -11.17 24.07
N PHE A 126 20.04 -9.92 23.90
CA PHE A 126 20.76 -8.80 24.50
C PHE A 126 20.68 -8.84 26.01
N ILE A 127 19.52 -9.13 26.58
CA ILE A 127 19.33 -9.23 28.04
C ILE A 127 20.13 -10.40 28.58
N SER A 128 20.12 -11.56 27.90
CA SER A 128 20.89 -12.73 28.30
C SER A 128 22.39 -12.43 28.29
N TRP A 129 22.86 -11.74 27.26
CA TRP A 129 24.25 -11.35 27.17
C TRP A 129 24.65 -10.40 28.31
N LYS A 130 23.81 -9.43 28.60
CA LYS A 130 24.02 -8.48 29.70
C LYS A 130 24.03 -9.18 31.05
N SER A 131 23.14 -10.14 31.24
CA SER A 131 23.09 -10.95 32.44
C SER A 131 24.36 -11.79 32.62
N PHE A 132 24.94 -12.24 31.52
CA PHE A 132 26.20 -13.01 31.53
C PHE A 132 27.37 -12.15 31.99
N LEU A 133 27.39 -10.87 31.63
CA LEU A 133 28.45 -9.93 32.00
C LEU A 133 28.44 -9.55 33.47
N TYR A 134 27.28 -9.63 34.14
CA TYR A 134 27.13 -9.34 35.56
C TYR A 134 26.92 -10.62 36.34
#